data_ca9d580ff94d0f646e43d78887905986
#
_entry.id   ca9d580ff94d0f646e43d78887905986
#
_cell.length_a   1.000
_cell.length_b   1.000
_cell.length_c   1.000
_cell.angle_alpha   90.00
_cell.angle_beta   90.00
_cell.angle_gamma   90.00
#
_symmetry.space_group_name_H-M   'P 1'
#
loop_
_entity.id
_entity.type
_entity.pdbx_description
1 polymer ?
#
loop_
_entity_poly.entity_id
_entity_poly.type
_entity_poly.pdbx_seq_one_letter_code
_entity_poly.pdbx_strand_id
1 'polypeptide(L)'
;EFLKQHPDSVYRSYVWGFVCHYSLDSTAHPYINWLAEKLAKQRPWETASTMHGEIESALDAIVLRYETGKLPSEVALKAMFPKNEAVERKIAHLYRQILFSLYGDDVSEESLVQAMNDAHGVFSLVTDRTGLKKKLFERIERGKPSAIASHIVPLTENDQIDYANIQNAPWGDGDSHQSFFELYGEAQGVAGKILGEFLEGDLALL
;
A
#
# COMPACT_ATOMS: atom_id res chain seq x y z
N GLU A 1 -21.45 -7.85 -8.90
CA GLU A 1 -22.48 -8.82 -8.52
C GLU A 1 -22.70 -8.86 -7.01
N PHE A 2 -21.65 -9.09 -6.18
CA PHE A 2 -21.77 -9.17 -4.73
C PHE A 2 -22.41 -7.90 -4.12
N LEU A 3 -21.97 -6.70 -4.50
CA LEU A 3 -22.49 -5.44 -3.97
C LEU A 3 -23.96 -5.20 -4.33
N LYS A 4 -24.46 -5.75 -5.44
CA LYS A 4 -25.87 -5.70 -5.82
C LYS A 4 -26.75 -6.55 -4.90
N GLN A 5 -26.23 -7.70 -4.49
CA GLN A 5 -26.91 -8.61 -3.56
C GLN A 5 -26.81 -8.17 -2.10
N HIS A 6 -25.75 -7.41 -1.77
CA HIS A 6 -25.45 -6.95 -0.42
C HIS A 6 -25.23 -5.42 -0.40
N PRO A 7 -26.28 -4.61 -0.44
CA PRO A 7 -26.22 -3.14 -0.50
C PRO A 7 -25.85 -2.53 0.86
N ASP A 8 -24.65 -2.86 1.36
CA ASP A 8 -24.14 -2.40 2.65
C ASP A 8 -23.01 -1.38 2.44
N SER A 9 -23.04 -0.29 3.19
CA SER A 9 -22.05 0.78 3.08
C SER A 9 -20.61 0.33 3.39
N VAL A 10 -20.43 -0.66 4.28
CA VAL A 10 -19.12 -1.21 4.60
C VAL A 10 -18.52 -1.91 3.40
N TYR A 11 -19.28 -2.77 2.73
CA TYR A 11 -18.80 -3.44 1.51
C TYR A 11 -18.48 -2.45 0.40
N ARG A 12 -19.35 -1.47 0.18
CA ARG A 12 -19.12 -0.42 -0.82
C ARG A 12 -17.86 0.37 -0.53
N SER A 13 -17.68 0.86 0.71
CA SER A 13 -16.51 1.61 1.11
C SER A 13 -15.22 0.79 0.97
N TYR A 14 -15.27 -0.48 1.35
CA TYR A 14 -14.12 -1.37 1.23
C TYR A 14 -13.71 -1.58 -0.24
N VAL A 15 -14.67 -1.90 -1.10
CA VAL A 15 -14.41 -2.12 -2.54
C VAL A 15 -13.89 -0.84 -3.20
N TRP A 16 -14.40 0.33 -2.83
CA TRP A 16 -13.89 1.59 -3.34
C TRP A 16 -12.44 1.85 -2.90
N GLY A 17 -12.12 1.59 -1.64
CA GLY A 17 -10.73 1.66 -1.16
C GLY A 17 -9.83 0.67 -1.90
N PHE A 18 -10.30 -0.54 -2.15
CA PHE A 18 -9.57 -1.55 -2.93
C PHE A 18 -9.32 -1.09 -4.37
N VAL A 19 -10.32 -0.50 -5.04
CA VAL A 19 -10.15 0.07 -6.40
C VAL A 19 -9.10 1.17 -6.41
N CYS A 20 -9.11 2.06 -5.41
CA CYS A 20 -8.10 3.12 -5.30
C CYS A 20 -6.70 2.52 -5.11
N HIS A 21 -6.55 1.54 -4.21
CA HIS A 21 -5.29 0.84 -3.99
C HIS A 21 -4.80 0.14 -5.27
N TYR A 22 -5.65 -0.67 -5.90
CA TYR A 22 -5.32 -1.37 -7.14
C TYR A 22 -4.90 -0.42 -8.27
N SER A 23 -5.58 0.72 -8.39
CA SER A 23 -5.25 1.73 -9.40
C SER A 23 -3.85 2.32 -9.17
N LEU A 24 -3.49 2.59 -7.92
CA LEU A 24 -2.15 3.06 -7.58
C LEU A 24 -1.10 1.99 -7.83
N ASP A 25 -1.33 0.76 -7.36
CA ASP A 25 -0.43 -0.37 -7.57
C ASP A 25 -0.13 -0.59 -9.04
N SER A 26 -1.19 -0.72 -9.87
CA SER A 26 -1.04 -0.99 -11.30
C SER A 26 -0.30 0.12 -12.05
N THR A 27 -0.39 1.37 -11.57
CA THR A 27 0.24 2.53 -12.20
C THR A 27 1.66 2.77 -11.69
N ALA A 28 1.90 2.63 -10.39
CA ALA A 28 3.17 2.99 -9.77
C ALA A 28 4.19 1.84 -9.68
N HIS A 29 3.76 0.57 -9.59
CA HIS A 29 4.68 -0.57 -9.44
C HIS A 29 5.71 -0.73 -10.56
N PRO A 30 5.43 -0.41 -11.84
CA PRO A 30 6.49 -0.43 -12.85
C PRO A 30 7.69 0.44 -12.49
N TYR A 31 7.45 1.65 -11.97
CA TYR A 31 8.48 2.54 -11.48
C TYR A 31 9.16 2.01 -10.22
N ILE A 32 8.36 1.62 -9.22
CA ILE A 32 8.85 1.11 -7.93
C ILE A 32 9.74 -0.10 -8.12
N ASN A 33 9.32 -1.06 -8.95
CA ASN A 33 10.08 -2.28 -9.24
C ASN A 33 11.40 -1.97 -9.95
N TRP A 34 11.38 -1.08 -10.97
CA TRP A 34 12.59 -0.64 -11.64
C TRP A 34 13.59 0.01 -10.68
N LEU A 35 13.10 0.92 -9.81
CA LEU A 35 13.95 1.59 -8.84
C LEU A 35 14.50 0.61 -7.80
N ALA A 36 13.68 -0.35 -7.35
CA ALA A 36 14.07 -1.39 -6.41
C ALA A 36 15.21 -2.25 -6.96
N GLU A 37 15.12 -2.69 -8.21
CA GLU A 37 16.20 -3.44 -8.86
C GLU A 37 17.48 -2.61 -9.01
N LYS A 38 17.34 -1.33 -9.37
CA LYS A 38 18.47 -0.41 -9.50
C LYS A 38 19.20 -0.22 -8.16
N LEU A 39 18.46 0.01 -7.07
CA LEU A 39 19.03 0.23 -5.74
C LEU A 39 19.64 -1.06 -5.17
N ALA A 40 19.00 -2.21 -5.37
CA ALA A 40 19.52 -3.50 -4.93
C ALA A 40 20.90 -3.81 -5.57
N LYS A 41 21.11 -3.45 -6.83
CA LYS A 41 22.43 -3.61 -7.49
C LYS A 41 23.53 -2.73 -6.89
N GLN A 42 23.16 -1.65 -6.20
CA GLN A 42 24.09 -0.69 -5.60
C GLN A 42 24.38 -0.97 -4.13
N ARG A 43 23.57 -1.80 -3.48
CA ARG A 43 23.64 -2.07 -2.05
C ARG A 43 23.95 -3.54 -1.77
N PRO A 44 25.16 -3.89 -1.27
CA PRO A 44 25.43 -5.23 -0.78
C PRO A 44 24.38 -5.66 0.22
N TRP A 45 23.99 -6.92 0.21
CA TRP A 45 23.02 -7.55 1.10
C TRP A 45 21.55 -7.26 0.83
N GLU A 46 21.22 -6.19 0.12
CA GLU A 46 19.83 -5.88 -0.22
C GLU A 46 19.32 -6.67 -1.43
N THR A 47 18.02 -6.89 -1.46
CA THR A 47 17.31 -7.54 -2.57
C THR A 47 16.32 -6.56 -3.19
N ALA A 48 15.84 -6.85 -4.40
CA ALA A 48 14.78 -6.05 -5.00
C ALA A 48 13.53 -5.99 -4.10
N SER A 49 13.19 -7.07 -3.39
CA SER A 49 12.06 -7.10 -2.46
C SER A 49 12.25 -6.18 -1.26
N THR A 50 13.44 -6.15 -0.65
CA THR A 50 13.69 -5.24 0.49
C THR A 50 13.79 -3.78 0.05
N MET A 51 14.33 -3.52 -1.14
CA MET A 51 14.34 -2.17 -1.71
C MET A 51 12.94 -1.71 -2.10
N HIS A 52 12.08 -2.59 -2.58
CA HIS A 52 10.67 -2.31 -2.83
C HIS A 52 9.98 -1.80 -1.56
N GLY A 53 10.07 -2.53 -0.45
CA GLY A 53 9.51 -2.09 0.83
C GLY A 53 10.12 -0.77 1.35
N GLU A 54 11.43 -0.54 1.14
CA GLU A 54 12.07 0.73 1.49
C GLU A 54 11.51 1.89 0.67
N ILE A 55 11.33 1.70 -0.64
CA ILE A 55 10.79 2.73 -1.55
C ILE A 55 9.35 3.07 -1.15
N GLU A 56 8.49 2.06 -0.96
CA GLU A 56 7.11 2.29 -0.55
C GLU A 56 7.03 3.02 0.79
N SER A 57 7.83 2.61 1.78
CA SER A 57 7.89 3.28 3.08
C SER A 57 8.38 4.74 2.97
N ALA A 58 9.30 5.02 2.06
CA ALA A 58 9.76 6.38 1.80
C ALA A 58 8.68 7.21 1.09
N LEU A 59 8.01 6.64 0.09
CA LEU A 59 6.91 7.29 -0.62
C LEU A 59 5.72 7.57 0.31
N ASP A 60 5.41 6.69 1.27
CA ASP A 60 4.40 6.92 2.31
C ASP A 60 4.69 8.21 3.10
N ALA A 61 5.95 8.41 3.50
CA ALA A 61 6.36 9.63 4.21
C ALA A 61 6.23 10.87 3.32
N ILE A 62 6.64 10.77 2.05
CA ILE A 62 6.59 11.86 1.05
C ILE A 62 5.14 12.25 0.76
N VAL A 63 4.26 11.27 0.49
CA VAL A 63 2.83 11.51 0.22
C VAL A 63 2.13 12.08 1.44
N LEU A 64 2.39 11.53 2.64
CA LEU A 64 1.82 12.04 3.88
C LEU A 64 2.15 13.53 4.06
N ARG A 65 3.40 13.91 3.82
CA ARG A 65 3.83 15.31 3.90
C ARG A 65 3.19 16.18 2.83
N TYR A 66 3.13 15.67 1.60
CA TYR A 66 2.51 16.37 0.48
C TYR A 66 1.03 16.66 0.74
N GLU A 67 0.27 15.67 1.17
CA GLU A 67 -1.18 15.76 1.38
C GLU A 67 -1.55 16.52 2.68
N THR A 68 -0.75 16.40 3.74
CA THR A 68 -1.12 16.87 5.07
C THR A 68 -0.18 17.91 5.67
N GLY A 69 0.99 18.11 5.08
CA GLY A 69 2.07 18.94 5.63
C GLY A 69 2.75 18.33 6.87
N LYS A 70 2.38 17.10 7.28
CA LYS A 70 2.87 16.45 8.51
C LYS A 70 3.94 15.41 8.21
N LEU A 71 4.80 15.19 9.19
CA LEU A 71 5.76 14.08 9.21
C LEU A 71 5.14 12.81 9.81
N PRO A 72 5.64 11.62 9.49
CA PRO A 72 5.18 10.37 10.09
C PRO A 72 5.26 10.34 11.62
N SER A 73 6.24 11.04 12.22
CA SER A 73 6.36 11.20 13.67
C SER A 73 5.22 11.97 14.32
N GLU A 74 4.52 12.81 13.55
CA GLU A 74 3.44 13.69 14.01
C GLU A 74 2.05 13.04 13.88
N VAL A 75 1.96 11.91 13.16
CA VAL A 75 0.71 11.22 12.86
C VAL A 75 0.64 9.87 13.58
N ALA A 76 -0.51 9.56 14.13
CA ALA A 76 -0.78 8.23 14.69
C ALA A 76 -1.22 7.27 13.57
N LEU A 77 -0.27 6.76 12.78
CA LEU A 77 -0.54 5.86 11.64
C LEU A 77 -1.43 4.67 12.04
N LYS A 78 -1.25 4.13 13.25
CA LYS A 78 -2.10 3.07 13.79
C LYS A 78 -3.58 3.46 13.89
N ALA A 79 -3.89 4.75 14.08
CA ALA A 79 -5.27 5.23 14.15
C ALA A 79 -5.97 5.24 12.78
N MET A 80 -5.21 5.21 11.69
CA MET A 80 -5.75 5.11 10.32
C MET A 80 -6.26 3.70 10.01
N PHE A 81 -5.87 2.71 10.81
CA PHE A 81 -6.29 1.32 10.68
C PHE A 81 -6.95 0.82 11.98
N PRO A 82 -8.15 1.31 12.32
CA PRO A 82 -8.82 0.98 13.58
C PRO A 82 -9.33 -0.46 13.56
N LYS A 83 -9.16 -1.16 14.66
CA LYS A 83 -9.74 -2.48 14.86
C LYS A 83 -11.25 -2.37 15.05
N ASN A 84 -12.02 -3.08 14.22
CA ASN A 84 -13.48 -3.14 14.32
C ASN A 84 -13.98 -4.54 13.90
N GLU A 85 -14.28 -5.36 14.89
CA GLU A 85 -14.68 -6.75 14.66
C GLU A 85 -15.91 -6.88 13.75
N ALA A 86 -16.89 -5.98 13.85
CA ALA A 86 -18.09 -6.03 13.02
C ALA A 86 -17.77 -5.74 11.55
N VAL A 87 -16.84 -4.82 11.28
CA VAL A 87 -16.34 -4.52 9.92
C VAL A 87 -15.49 -5.67 9.42
N GLU A 88 -14.58 -6.20 10.25
CA GLU A 88 -13.69 -7.31 9.89
C GLU A 88 -14.48 -8.57 9.50
N ARG A 89 -15.56 -8.91 10.23
CA ARG A 89 -16.44 -10.03 9.87
C ARG A 89 -17.14 -9.83 8.52
N LYS A 90 -17.61 -8.61 8.22
CA LYS A 90 -18.18 -8.31 6.91
C LYS A 90 -17.14 -8.47 5.80
N ILE A 91 -15.94 -7.93 5.99
CA ILE A 91 -14.87 -8.08 5.01
C ILE A 91 -14.48 -9.55 4.84
N ALA A 92 -14.40 -10.33 5.92
CA ALA A 92 -14.15 -11.76 5.85
C ALA A 92 -15.22 -12.49 5.02
N HIS A 93 -16.50 -12.16 5.23
CA HIS A 93 -17.60 -12.72 4.42
C HIS A 93 -17.43 -12.38 2.92
N LEU A 94 -17.11 -11.13 2.59
CA LEU A 94 -16.85 -10.71 1.19
C LEU A 94 -15.69 -11.54 0.59
N TYR A 95 -14.57 -11.66 1.29
CA TYR A 95 -13.41 -12.42 0.79
C TYR A 95 -13.71 -13.90 0.63
N ARG A 96 -14.42 -14.53 1.56
CA ARG A 96 -14.85 -15.92 1.43
C ARG A 96 -15.64 -16.14 0.15
N GLN A 97 -16.61 -15.27 -0.15
CA GLN A 97 -17.42 -15.35 -1.37
C GLN A 97 -16.56 -15.18 -2.64
N ILE A 98 -15.64 -14.22 -2.63
CA ILE A 98 -14.74 -13.97 -3.77
C ILE A 98 -13.81 -15.16 -4.00
N LEU A 99 -13.13 -15.66 -2.96
CA LEU A 99 -12.20 -16.78 -3.04
C LEU A 99 -12.90 -18.04 -3.54
N PHE A 100 -14.09 -18.34 -3.01
CA PHE A 100 -14.87 -19.46 -3.45
C PHE A 100 -15.32 -19.33 -4.92
N SER A 101 -15.81 -18.15 -5.33
CA SER A 101 -16.32 -17.96 -6.68
C SER A 101 -15.24 -17.93 -7.76
N LEU A 102 -14.05 -17.44 -7.46
CA LEU A 102 -12.96 -17.30 -8.43
C LEU A 102 -12.00 -18.49 -8.45
N TYR A 103 -11.73 -19.08 -7.30
CA TYR A 103 -10.70 -20.12 -7.14
C TYR A 103 -11.25 -21.46 -6.64
N GLY A 104 -12.49 -21.51 -6.17
CA GLY A 104 -13.07 -22.71 -5.53
C GLY A 104 -12.60 -22.93 -4.09
N ASP A 105 -11.86 -21.96 -3.51
CA ASP A 105 -11.29 -22.08 -2.17
C ASP A 105 -12.32 -21.72 -1.09
N ASP A 106 -12.68 -22.67 -0.25
CA ASP A 106 -13.57 -22.46 0.90
C ASP A 106 -12.75 -22.13 2.16
N VAL A 107 -12.30 -20.89 2.26
CA VAL A 107 -11.58 -20.37 3.43
C VAL A 107 -12.59 -19.93 4.49
N SER A 108 -12.39 -20.34 5.75
CA SER A 108 -13.32 -19.97 6.84
C SER A 108 -13.25 -18.46 7.15
N GLU A 109 -14.37 -17.88 7.54
CA GLU A 109 -14.42 -16.47 7.95
C GLU A 109 -13.54 -16.20 9.17
N GLU A 110 -13.41 -17.18 10.08
CA GLU A 110 -12.54 -17.10 11.25
C GLU A 110 -11.07 -16.96 10.86
N SER A 111 -10.61 -17.70 9.85
CA SER A 111 -9.24 -17.61 9.32
C SER A 111 -8.98 -16.23 8.69
N LEU A 112 -9.97 -15.69 7.97
CA LEU A 112 -9.88 -14.37 7.35
C LEU A 112 -9.88 -13.24 8.40
N VAL A 113 -10.70 -13.36 9.45
CA VAL A 113 -10.67 -12.43 10.60
C VAL A 113 -9.32 -12.51 11.31
N GLN A 114 -8.79 -13.74 11.50
CA GLN A 114 -7.47 -13.89 12.12
C GLN A 114 -6.37 -13.22 11.29
N ALA A 115 -6.39 -13.35 9.97
CA ALA A 115 -5.43 -12.67 9.09
C ALA A 115 -5.48 -11.14 9.23
N MET A 116 -6.69 -10.55 9.38
CA MET A 116 -6.83 -9.11 9.67
C MET A 116 -6.28 -8.73 11.05
N ASN A 117 -6.49 -9.58 12.07
CA ASN A 117 -5.90 -9.38 13.39
C ASN A 117 -4.36 -9.44 13.35
N ASP A 118 -3.80 -10.36 12.57
CA ASP A 118 -2.35 -10.48 12.37
C ASP A 118 -1.80 -9.23 11.67
N ALA A 119 -2.52 -8.71 10.68
CA ALA A 119 -2.16 -7.45 10.00
C ALA A 119 -2.09 -6.27 11.00
N HIS A 120 -3.03 -6.15 11.96
CA HIS A 120 -2.93 -5.16 13.04
C HIS A 120 -1.65 -5.31 13.86
N GLY A 121 -1.22 -6.57 14.11
CA GLY A 121 0.06 -6.87 14.79
C GLY A 121 1.26 -6.37 13.99
N VAL A 122 1.29 -6.67 12.68
CA VAL A 122 2.33 -6.20 11.76
C VAL A 122 2.37 -4.68 11.69
N PHE A 123 1.23 -4.01 11.52
CA PHE A 123 1.16 -2.54 11.56
C PHE A 123 1.72 -1.95 12.85
N SER A 124 1.48 -2.61 13.99
CA SER A 124 2.05 -2.18 15.27
C SER A 124 3.57 -2.37 15.31
N LEU A 125 4.11 -3.39 14.64
CA LEU A 125 5.54 -3.66 14.55
C LEU A 125 6.24 -2.60 13.69
N VAL A 126 5.71 -2.32 12.49
CA VAL A 126 6.33 -1.38 11.53
C VAL A 126 6.07 0.10 11.86
N THR A 127 5.13 0.41 12.76
CA THR A 127 4.91 1.78 13.23
C THR A 127 6.00 2.18 14.23
N ASP A 128 6.77 3.21 13.89
CA ASP A 128 7.85 3.74 14.76
C ASP A 128 7.81 5.27 14.80
N ARG A 129 7.34 5.81 15.93
CA ARG A 129 7.27 7.27 16.14
C ARG A 129 8.57 7.89 16.66
N THR A 130 9.52 7.07 17.05
CA THR A 130 10.75 7.51 17.71
C THR A 130 12.02 7.23 16.90
N GLY A 131 11.92 6.43 15.86
CA GLY A 131 13.04 5.91 15.07
C GLY A 131 13.86 4.83 15.79
N LEU A 132 13.47 4.46 17.01
CA LEU A 132 14.23 3.48 17.80
C LEU A 132 14.04 2.06 17.28
N LYS A 133 12.81 1.71 16.84
CA LYS A 133 12.54 0.39 16.25
C LYS A 133 13.32 0.21 14.94
N LYS A 134 13.27 1.20 14.05
CA LYS A 134 14.02 1.16 12.78
C LYS A 134 15.50 0.93 13.03
N LYS A 135 16.13 1.74 13.90
CA LYS A 135 17.54 1.58 14.27
C LYS A 135 17.86 0.22 14.88
N LEU A 136 16.94 -0.33 15.68
CA LEU A 136 17.12 -1.66 16.27
C LEU A 136 17.13 -2.74 15.19
N PHE A 137 16.15 -2.73 14.26
CA PHE A 137 16.09 -3.71 13.19
C PHE A 137 17.24 -3.55 12.20
N GLU A 138 17.63 -2.34 11.81
CA GLU A 138 18.83 -2.08 11.00
C GLU A 138 20.10 -2.67 11.63
N ARG A 139 20.18 -2.64 12.97
CA ARG A 139 21.32 -3.26 13.69
C ARG A 139 21.24 -4.79 13.68
N ILE A 140 20.07 -5.38 13.85
CA ILE A 140 19.83 -6.84 13.85
C ILE A 140 20.06 -7.42 12.45
N GLU A 141 19.61 -6.70 11.43
CA GLU A 141 19.66 -7.10 10.02
C GLU A 141 21.00 -6.72 9.34
N ARG A 142 21.93 -6.12 10.07
CA ARG A 142 23.22 -5.68 9.52
C ARG A 142 23.95 -6.80 8.78
N GLY A 143 24.26 -6.56 7.51
CA GLY A 143 24.90 -7.56 6.64
C GLY A 143 23.97 -8.65 6.12
N LYS A 144 22.67 -8.40 6.19
CA LYS A 144 21.58 -9.25 5.66
C LYS A 144 20.55 -8.35 4.99
N PRO A 145 19.63 -8.90 4.18
CA PRO A 145 18.51 -8.13 3.65
C PRO A 145 17.67 -7.49 4.77
N SER A 146 17.29 -6.23 4.59
CA SER A 146 16.52 -5.42 5.55
C SER A 146 15.03 -5.82 5.53
N ALA A 147 14.70 -7.05 5.93
CA ALA A 147 13.38 -7.64 5.80
C ALA A 147 12.30 -6.93 6.64
N ILE A 148 12.65 -6.35 7.78
CA ILE A 148 11.71 -5.62 8.66
C ILE A 148 11.97 -4.12 8.60
N ALA A 149 13.24 -3.69 8.65
CA ALA A 149 13.59 -2.28 8.66
C ALA A 149 13.11 -1.54 7.39
N SER A 150 13.08 -2.21 6.23
CA SER A 150 12.59 -1.66 4.97
C SER A 150 11.10 -1.27 5.01
N HIS A 151 10.27 -1.95 5.78
CA HIS A 151 8.85 -1.67 5.94
C HIS A 151 8.52 -0.65 7.04
N ILE A 152 9.51 -0.15 7.76
CA ILE A 152 9.28 0.88 8.78
C ILE A 152 9.39 2.25 8.13
N VAL A 153 8.25 2.97 8.10
CA VAL A 153 8.17 4.32 7.53
C VAL A 153 9.18 5.23 8.22
N PRO A 154 10.05 5.94 7.47
CA PRO A 154 11.05 6.83 8.04
C PRO A 154 10.39 8.04 8.72
N LEU A 155 11.02 8.59 9.76
CA LEU A 155 10.50 9.75 10.47
C LEU A 155 10.58 11.04 9.65
N THR A 156 11.52 11.10 8.73
CA THR A 156 11.79 12.22 7.83
C THR A 156 12.08 11.69 6.44
N GLU A 157 11.89 12.53 5.45
CA GLU A 157 12.30 12.21 4.07
C GLU A 157 13.82 12.00 3.99
N ASN A 158 14.25 11.20 3.03
CA ASN A 158 15.66 10.98 2.76
C ASN A 158 16.10 11.89 1.61
N ASP A 159 16.94 12.86 1.90
CA ASP A 159 17.42 13.84 0.93
C ASP A 159 18.49 13.28 -0.05
N GLN A 160 18.98 12.05 0.19
CA GLN A 160 20.05 11.45 -0.62
C GLN A 160 19.54 10.66 -1.83
N ILE A 161 18.27 10.23 -1.79
CA ILE A 161 17.65 9.43 -2.84
C ILE A 161 16.34 10.08 -3.24
N ASP A 162 16.22 10.39 -4.51
CA ASP A 162 14.96 10.89 -5.10
C ASP A 162 14.00 9.72 -5.36
N TYR A 163 13.37 9.21 -4.29
CA TYR A 163 12.39 8.14 -4.39
C TYR A 163 11.16 8.50 -5.23
N ALA A 164 10.80 9.76 -5.27
CA ALA A 164 9.64 10.24 -6.01
C ALA A 164 9.96 10.68 -7.44
N ASN A 165 11.21 10.56 -7.89
CA ASN A 165 11.68 11.04 -9.19
C ASN A 165 11.26 12.48 -9.51
N ILE A 166 11.41 13.37 -8.52
CA ILE A 166 11.03 14.79 -8.67
C ILE A 166 11.85 15.49 -9.78
N GLN A 167 13.07 14.99 -10.04
CA GLN A 167 13.95 15.49 -11.09
C GLN A 167 13.61 14.97 -12.49
N ASN A 168 12.55 14.17 -12.62
CA ASN A 168 12.13 13.57 -13.88
C ASN A 168 13.27 12.84 -14.62
N ALA A 169 14.12 12.13 -13.87
CA ALA A 169 15.16 11.28 -14.44
C ALA A 169 14.54 10.12 -15.25
N PRO A 170 15.19 9.67 -16.32
CA PRO A 170 14.68 8.56 -17.11
C PRO A 170 14.68 7.25 -16.31
N TRP A 171 13.63 6.44 -16.47
CA TRP A 171 13.49 5.14 -15.83
C TRP A 171 12.85 4.10 -16.78
N GLY A 172 12.82 2.84 -16.35
CA GLY A 172 12.50 1.74 -17.25
C GLY A 172 13.60 1.57 -18.29
N ASP A 173 13.21 1.35 -19.51
CA ASP A 173 14.13 1.30 -20.68
C ASP A 173 14.47 2.70 -21.22
N GLY A 174 14.22 3.75 -20.43
CA GLY A 174 14.45 5.14 -20.80
C GLY A 174 13.25 5.82 -21.47
N ASP A 175 12.12 5.12 -21.55
CA ASP A 175 10.90 5.61 -22.21
C ASP A 175 10.04 6.48 -21.30
N SER A 176 10.23 6.42 -20.00
CA SER A 176 9.49 7.23 -19.03
C SER A 176 10.39 8.16 -18.23
N HIS A 177 9.85 9.35 -17.93
CA HIS A 177 10.46 10.37 -17.05
C HIS A 177 9.51 10.79 -15.94
N GLN A 178 8.36 10.12 -15.83
CA GLN A 178 7.32 10.51 -14.89
C GLN A 178 7.83 10.45 -13.44
N SER A 179 7.46 11.45 -12.67
CA SER A 179 7.58 11.42 -11.22
C SER A 179 6.51 10.51 -10.61
N PHE A 180 6.73 10.09 -9.37
CA PHE A 180 5.72 9.36 -8.62
C PHE A 180 4.41 10.16 -8.48
N PHE A 181 4.47 11.47 -8.36
CA PHE A 181 3.27 12.31 -8.27
C PHE A 181 2.46 12.36 -9.57
N GLU A 182 3.11 12.28 -10.73
CA GLU A 182 2.42 12.14 -12.00
C GLU A 182 1.73 10.78 -12.10
N LEU A 183 2.40 9.69 -11.71
CA LEU A 183 1.81 8.35 -11.62
C LEU A 183 0.66 8.30 -10.61
N TYR A 184 0.79 8.97 -9.47
CA TYR A 184 -0.26 9.10 -8.45
C TYR A 184 -1.50 9.82 -8.99
N GLY A 185 -1.31 10.90 -9.76
CA GLY A 185 -2.39 11.60 -10.45
C GLY A 185 -3.09 10.74 -11.51
N GLU A 186 -2.31 9.97 -12.29
CA GLU A 186 -2.87 9.01 -13.25
C GLU A 186 -3.70 7.93 -12.57
N ALA A 187 -3.20 7.37 -11.45
CA ALA A 187 -3.91 6.38 -10.65
C ALA A 187 -5.27 6.90 -10.14
N GLN A 188 -5.31 8.16 -9.70
CA GLN A 188 -6.58 8.81 -9.32
C GLN A 188 -7.56 8.89 -10.50
N GLY A 189 -7.07 9.18 -11.70
CA GLY A 189 -7.86 9.18 -12.93
C GLY A 189 -8.40 7.79 -13.28
N VAL A 190 -7.57 6.75 -13.13
CA VAL A 190 -7.97 5.35 -13.35
C VAL A 190 -9.04 4.93 -12.35
N ALA A 191 -8.83 5.19 -11.05
CA ALA A 191 -9.80 4.90 -10.00
C ALA A 191 -11.14 5.62 -10.27
N GLY A 192 -11.09 6.90 -10.63
CA GLY A 192 -12.28 7.70 -10.97
C GLY A 192 -13.10 7.11 -12.12
N LYS A 193 -12.44 6.61 -13.17
CA LYS A 193 -13.12 5.94 -14.29
C LYS A 193 -13.80 4.64 -13.84
N ILE A 194 -13.08 3.76 -13.15
CA ILE A 194 -13.63 2.48 -12.66
C ILE A 194 -14.84 2.71 -11.74
N LEU A 195 -14.71 3.66 -10.81
CA LEU A 195 -15.81 3.98 -9.88
C LEU A 195 -16.98 4.67 -10.58
N GLY A 196 -16.72 5.51 -11.60
CA GLY A 196 -17.75 6.14 -12.42
C GLY A 196 -18.57 5.11 -13.19
N GLU A 197 -17.92 4.19 -13.90
CA GLU A 197 -18.58 3.10 -14.64
C GLU A 197 -19.40 2.19 -13.70
N PHE A 198 -18.89 1.96 -12.49
CA PHE A 198 -19.65 1.20 -11.50
C PHE A 198 -20.92 1.92 -11.05
N LEU A 199 -20.87 3.22 -10.80
CA LEU A 199 -22.02 4.03 -10.40
C LEU A 199 -23.05 4.17 -11.53
N GLU A 200 -22.61 4.36 -12.77
CA GLU A 200 -23.50 4.41 -13.93
C GLU A 200 -24.19 3.06 -14.18
N GLY A 201 -23.48 1.95 -14.00
CA GLY A 201 -24.04 0.61 -14.05
C GLY A 201 -25.10 0.34 -12.96
N ASP A 202 -24.93 0.90 -11.77
CA ASP A 202 -25.91 0.83 -10.69
C ASP A 202 -27.17 1.68 -10.99
N LEU A 203 -26.99 2.85 -11.61
CA LEU A 203 -28.10 3.74 -11.99
C LEU A 203 -28.95 3.20 -13.18
N ALA A 204 -28.31 2.44 -14.08
CA ALA A 204 -29.00 1.83 -15.21
C ALA A 204 -29.91 0.64 -14.81
N LEU A 205 -29.90 0.23 -13.54
CA LEU A 205 -30.65 -0.88 -12.98
C LEU A 205 -31.76 -0.43 -12.00
N LEU A 206 -31.91 0.87 -11.77
CA LEU A 206 -33.03 1.53 -11.05
C LEU A 206 -34.06 2.04 -12.04
#